data_3787c5c9898982d9cf7f086eea526209
#
_entry.id   3787c5c9898982d9cf7f086eea526209
#
_cell.length_a   1.000
_cell.length_b   1.000
_cell.length_c   1.000
_cell.angle_alpha   90.00
_cell.angle_beta   90.00
_cell.angle_gamma   90.00
#
_symmetry.space_group_name_H-M   'P 1'
#
loop_
_entity.id
_entity.type
_entity.pdbx_description
1 polymer ?
#
loop_
_entity_poly.entity_id
_entity_poly.type
_entity_poly.pdbx_seq_one_letter_code
_entity_poly.pdbx_strand_id
1 'polypeptide(L)'
;MSKATIAVIAAVSAAGGAAATAAMFSLKGDNKKIDTAAPVVAPPKPAAPVPASQVFSAPPPAPAAAPLPPAPAGGPKLVDPSGLFEYGFPGPVADLATRQGFVSSYDRRTKNPHWTVEHITPESLSISAGDRKKSQFVEDDAIPEKFRGKLKDYFRSGFDRGHQVPAADCKWSQAAMDETFYLSNMCPQVGEGFNRDYWAHFEDFCRRLTKQYPSVRIVTGPLYLPKRDPADNKWYVKYEMIGQPPNVAVPTHFYKVIFAEDGKKGGNVALGAFVLPNARIPNDKPLQDFEVPLEAVERASGLEFANKLPVQRRKRLCAETNCSIIVKEYAERQKSFGKKQ
;
A
#
# COMPACT_ATOMS: atom_id res chain seq x y z
N MET A 1 19.05 -1.00 -40.46
CA MET A 1 17.79 -0.57 -39.81
C MET A 1 17.92 0.91 -39.45
N SER A 2 17.01 1.74 -39.91
CA SER A 2 17.15 3.20 -39.79
C SER A 2 16.79 3.65 -38.36
N LYS A 3 17.39 4.78 -37.92
CA LYS A 3 17.14 5.40 -36.61
C LYS A 3 15.65 5.72 -36.34
N ALA A 4 14.81 5.77 -37.36
CA ALA A 4 13.37 5.98 -37.26
C ALA A 4 12.61 4.74 -36.73
N THR A 5 13.12 3.53 -36.96
CA THR A 5 12.47 2.29 -36.52
C THR A 5 12.64 2.04 -35.01
N ILE A 6 13.72 2.54 -34.43
CA ILE A 6 14.00 2.40 -32.98
C ILE A 6 13.12 3.37 -32.18
N ALA A 7 12.81 4.55 -32.69
CA ALA A 7 11.95 5.53 -32.01
C ALA A 7 10.49 5.07 -31.89
N VAL A 8 9.97 4.32 -32.86
CA VAL A 8 8.58 3.82 -32.84
C VAL A 8 8.39 2.69 -31.81
N ILE A 9 9.42 1.85 -31.59
CA ILE A 9 9.34 0.75 -30.62
C ILE A 9 9.38 1.28 -29.19
N ALA A 10 10.13 2.36 -28.93
CA ALA A 10 10.21 2.98 -27.60
C ALA A 10 8.92 3.72 -27.22
N ALA A 11 8.21 4.34 -28.17
CA ALA A 11 6.96 5.08 -27.94
C ALA A 11 5.78 4.15 -27.62
N VAL A 12 5.72 2.95 -28.20
CA VAL A 12 4.64 1.97 -27.96
C VAL A 12 4.75 1.34 -26.59
N SER A 13 5.97 1.20 -26.03
CA SER A 13 6.18 0.58 -24.71
C SER A 13 5.80 1.50 -23.55
N ALA A 14 5.92 2.83 -23.70
CA ALA A 14 5.57 3.80 -22.67
C ALA A 14 4.06 4.08 -22.58
N ALA A 15 3.35 4.03 -23.72
CA ALA A 15 1.90 4.26 -23.75
C ALA A 15 1.08 3.07 -23.24
N GLY A 16 1.61 1.85 -23.33
CA GLY A 16 0.90 0.62 -22.95
C GLY A 16 0.62 0.46 -21.46
N GLY A 17 1.48 1.01 -20.61
CA GLY A 17 1.36 0.89 -19.15
C GLY A 17 0.23 1.73 -18.55
N ALA A 18 0.11 2.98 -18.96
CA ALA A 18 -0.90 3.90 -18.45
C ALA A 18 -2.30 3.61 -19.02
N ALA A 19 -2.37 3.21 -20.30
CA ALA A 19 -3.65 2.86 -20.94
C ALA A 19 -4.26 1.58 -20.36
N ALA A 20 -3.44 0.59 -19.96
CA ALA A 20 -3.94 -0.63 -19.35
C ALA A 20 -4.54 -0.39 -17.95
N THR A 21 -3.99 0.53 -17.18
CA THR A 21 -4.53 0.90 -15.86
C THR A 21 -5.84 1.66 -15.99
N ALA A 22 -5.94 2.61 -16.93
CA ALA A 22 -7.17 3.37 -17.20
C ALA A 22 -8.27 2.48 -17.77
N ALA A 23 -7.96 1.53 -18.66
CA ALA A 23 -8.95 0.64 -19.27
C ALA A 23 -9.59 -0.31 -18.26
N MET A 24 -8.90 -0.72 -17.20
CA MET A 24 -9.49 -1.56 -16.13
C MET A 24 -10.58 -0.84 -15.35
N PHE A 25 -10.56 0.50 -15.30
CA PHE A 25 -11.47 1.28 -14.47
C PHE A 25 -12.58 1.98 -15.27
N SER A 26 -12.55 1.91 -16.61
CA SER A 26 -13.56 2.56 -17.48
C SER A 26 -14.74 1.70 -17.90
N LEU A 27 -14.89 0.49 -17.37
CA LEU A 27 -16.06 -0.34 -17.65
C LEU A 27 -17.28 0.15 -16.84
N LYS A 28 -17.80 1.30 -17.24
CA LYS A 28 -19.15 1.76 -16.89
C LYS A 28 -20.12 1.10 -17.84
N GLY A 29 -21.15 0.44 -17.28
CA GLY A 29 -22.06 -0.41 -18.00
C GLY A 29 -22.81 0.30 -19.13
N ASP A 30 -22.76 -0.31 -20.29
CA ASP A 30 -23.77 -0.14 -21.32
C ASP A 30 -24.73 -1.34 -21.28
N ASN A 31 -25.94 -1.08 -20.79
CA ASN A 31 -27.07 -1.98 -20.91
C ASN A 31 -27.47 -2.09 -22.39
N LYS A 32 -26.96 -3.07 -23.10
CA LYS A 32 -27.57 -3.55 -24.34
C LYS A 32 -28.17 -4.92 -24.10
N LYS A 33 -29.50 -4.99 -24.21
CA LYS A 33 -30.26 -6.23 -24.26
C LYS A 33 -29.71 -7.08 -25.41
N ILE A 34 -29.28 -8.29 -25.10
CA ILE A 34 -29.00 -9.34 -26.06
C ILE A 34 -30.04 -10.44 -25.80
N ASP A 35 -31.03 -10.50 -26.68
CA ASP A 35 -31.91 -11.66 -26.81
C ASP A 35 -31.11 -12.79 -27.46
N THR A 36 -30.83 -13.84 -26.71
CA THR A 36 -30.44 -15.13 -27.25
C THR A 36 -31.00 -16.22 -26.34
N ALA A 37 -31.98 -16.95 -26.87
CA ALA A 37 -32.52 -18.13 -26.26
C ALA A 37 -31.45 -19.21 -26.09
N ALA A 38 -31.19 -19.63 -24.85
CA ALA A 38 -30.38 -20.80 -24.54
C ALA A 38 -31.27 -22.02 -24.41
N PRO A 39 -30.82 -23.23 -24.80
CA PRO A 39 -31.62 -24.44 -24.71
C PRO A 39 -31.90 -24.84 -23.26
N VAL A 40 -33.16 -25.19 -22.99
CA VAL A 40 -33.62 -25.68 -21.69
C VAL A 40 -33.00 -27.04 -21.39
N VAL A 41 -32.14 -27.12 -20.39
CA VAL A 41 -31.66 -28.37 -19.82
C VAL A 41 -32.63 -28.76 -18.67
N ALA A 42 -33.18 -29.95 -18.76
CA ALA A 42 -34.12 -30.49 -17.77
C ALA A 42 -33.47 -30.62 -16.38
N PRO A 43 -34.22 -30.39 -15.28
CA PRO A 43 -33.70 -30.48 -13.93
C PRO A 43 -33.31 -31.92 -13.56
N PRO A 44 -32.22 -32.14 -12.80
CA PRO A 44 -31.85 -33.44 -12.30
C PRO A 44 -32.86 -33.94 -11.25
N LYS A 45 -33.13 -35.24 -11.27
CA LYS A 45 -33.99 -35.98 -10.35
C LYS A 45 -33.57 -35.79 -8.89
N PRO A 46 -34.47 -35.64 -7.93
CA PRO A 46 -34.12 -35.45 -6.53
C PRO A 46 -33.40 -36.67 -5.97
N ALA A 47 -32.26 -36.42 -5.34
CA ALA A 47 -31.49 -37.42 -4.59
C ALA A 47 -32.24 -37.82 -3.30
N ALA A 48 -32.11 -39.09 -2.91
CA ALA A 48 -32.71 -39.66 -1.70
C ALA A 48 -32.23 -38.95 -0.41
N PRO A 49 -33.01 -38.91 0.65
CA PRO A 49 -32.67 -38.25 1.89
C PRO A 49 -31.48 -38.94 2.57
N VAL A 50 -30.43 -38.14 2.86
CA VAL A 50 -29.29 -38.56 3.67
C VAL A 50 -29.71 -38.54 5.14
N PRO A 51 -29.38 -39.57 5.97
CA PRO A 51 -29.76 -39.59 7.37
C PRO A 51 -29.16 -38.43 8.16
N ALA A 52 -30.04 -37.74 8.87
CA ALA A 52 -29.66 -36.71 9.82
C ALA A 52 -28.91 -37.35 11.02
N SER A 53 -27.61 -37.20 11.10
CA SER A 53 -26.83 -37.31 12.34
C SER A 53 -25.35 -36.96 12.07
N GLN A 54 -25.03 -35.70 11.89
CA GLN A 54 -23.80 -35.11 12.37
C GLN A 54 -24.11 -33.64 12.69
N VAL A 55 -24.42 -33.41 13.94
CA VAL A 55 -24.44 -32.07 14.51
C VAL A 55 -22.99 -31.57 14.49
N PHE A 56 -22.64 -30.78 13.49
CA PHE A 56 -21.41 -29.99 13.58
C PHE A 56 -21.63 -28.99 14.71
N SER A 57 -21.01 -29.29 15.86
CA SER A 57 -20.86 -28.30 16.92
C SER A 57 -20.16 -27.08 16.30
N ALA A 58 -20.79 -25.92 16.41
CA ALA A 58 -20.16 -24.67 16.01
C ALA A 58 -18.78 -24.59 16.67
N PRO A 59 -17.73 -24.18 15.95
CA PRO A 59 -16.43 -23.96 16.57
C PRO A 59 -16.63 -22.97 17.72
N PRO A 60 -15.92 -23.15 18.85
CA PRO A 60 -16.00 -22.22 19.98
C PRO A 60 -15.72 -20.80 19.44
N PRO A 61 -16.43 -19.78 19.95
CA PRO A 61 -16.15 -18.40 19.55
C PRO A 61 -14.66 -18.15 19.69
N ALA A 62 -14.05 -17.57 18.64
CA ALA A 62 -12.64 -17.18 18.68
C ALA A 62 -12.40 -16.41 19.99
N PRO A 63 -11.32 -16.69 20.72
CA PRO A 63 -11.01 -15.95 21.94
C PRO A 63 -11.04 -14.46 21.58
N ALA A 64 -11.80 -13.69 22.38
CA ALA A 64 -11.84 -12.24 22.23
C ALA A 64 -10.40 -11.75 22.10
N ALA A 65 -10.11 -10.96 21.07
CA ALA A 65 -8.79 -10.41 20.87
C ALA A 65 -8.32 -9.81 22.19
N ALA A 66 -7.18 -10.26 22.68
CA ALA A 66 -6.62 -9.73 23.93
C ALA A 66 -6.57 -8.20 23.81
N PRO A 67 -6.97 -7.44 24.83
CA PRO A 67 -6.85 -5.99 24.80
C PRO A 67 -5.40 -5.64 24.49
N LEU A 68 -5.22 -4.71 23.51
CA LEU A 68 -3.91 -4.20 23.14
C LEU A 68 -3.16 -3.80 24.43
N PRO A 69 -1.88 -4.16 24.59
CA PRO A 69 -1.12 -3.75 25.75
C PRO A 69 -1.16 -2.21 25.85
N PRO A 70 -1.31 -1.64 27.06
CA PRO A 70 -1.31 -0.21 27.25
C PRO A 70 -0.01 0.37 26.68
N ALA A 71 -0.13 1.44 25.90
CA ALA A 71 1.02 2.15 25.37
C ALA A 71 1.95 2.55 26.53
N PRO A 72 3.29 2.44 26.37
CA PRO A 72 4.22 2.80 27.44
C PRO A 72 3.97 4.26 27.86
N ALA A 73 3.70 4.44 29.16
CA ALA A 73 3.49 5.76 29.74
C ALA A 73 4.81 6.53 29.72
N GLY A 74 4.86 7.72 29.06
CA GLY A 74 5.93 8.66 29.33
C GLY A 74 6.67 9.34 28.15
N GLY A 75 6.01 9.61 27.03
CA GLY A 75 6.56 10.52 26.00
C GLY A 75 5.46 11.43 25.44
N PRO A 76 5.79 12.55 24.77
CA PRO A 76 4.78 13.32 24.08
C PRO A 76 4.06 12.38 23.11
N LYS A 77 2.74 12.23 23.25
CA LYS A 77 1.90 11.43 22.34
C LYS A 77 1.77 12.17 21.00
N LEU A 78 2.83 12.11 20.20
CA LEU A 78 2.89 12.75 18.88
C LEU A 78 1.97 12.06 17.87
N VAL A 79 1.70 10.79 18.09
CA VAL A 79 0.74 10.00 17.32
C VAL A 79 -0.05 9.13 18.29
N ASP A 80 -1.38 9.20 18.22
CA ASP A 80 -2.25 8.28 18.93
C ASP A 80 -2.53 7.06 18.04
N PRO A 81 -1.98 5.87 18.34
CA PRO A 81 -2.24 4.69 17.52
C PRO A 81 -3.73 4.34 17.41
N SER A 82 -4.56 4.68 18.43
CA SER A 82 -6.00 4.46 18.39
C SER A 82 -6.70 5.34 17.34
N GLY A 83 -6.16 6.52 17.09
CA GLY A 83 -6.67 7.45 16.07
C GLY A 83 -6.33 7.05 14.62
N LEU A 84 -5.44 6.06 14.40
CA LEU A 84 -5.08 5.62 13.06
C LEU A 84 -6.28 5.02 12.30
N PHE A 85 -7.24 4.45 13.01
CA PHE A 85 -8.42 3.83 12.42
C PHE A 85 -9.68 4.70 12.49
N GLU A 86 -9.53 6.01 12.59
CA GLU A 86 -10.67 6.94 12.68
C GLU A 86 -11.65 6.75 11.51
N TYR A 87 -11.14 6.46 10.32
CA TYR A 87 -11.96 6.29 9.10
C TYR A 87 -12.27 4.84 8.75
N GLY A 88 -11.93 3.90 9.61
CA GLY A 88 -12.21 2.48 9.46
C GLY A 88 -10.95 1.61 9.55
N PHE A 89 -11.14 0.40 10.00
CA PHE A 89 -10.10 -0.63 10.03
C PHE A 89 -9.92 -1.18 8.61
N PRO A 90 -8.67 -1.26 8.06
CA PRO A 90 -8.50 -1.55 6.62
C PRO A 90 -8.79 -2.99 6.19
N GLY A 91 -9.08 -3.91 7.10
CA GLY A 91 -9.51 -5.25 6.69
C GLY A 91 -9.03 -6.37 7.59
N PRO A 92 -9.07 -7.62 7.12
CA PRO A 92 -8.76 -8.78 7.94
C PRO A 92 -7.33 -8.73 8.48
N VAL A 93 -7.17 -9.17 9.74
CA VAL A 93 -5.89 -9.26 10.43
C VAL A 93 -5.32 -10.65 10.23
N ALA A 94 -4.11 -10.75 9.65
CA ALA A 94 -3.31 -11.97 9.71
C ALA A 94 -2.33 -11.89 10.89
N ASP A 95 -1.32 -11.03 10.82
CA ASP A 95 -0.43 -10.68 11.93
C ASP A 95 -0.47 -9.17 12.09
N LEU A 96 -1.22 -8.71 13.09
CA LEU A 96 -1.30 -7.28 13.40
C LEU A 96 -0.13 -6.88 14.28
N ALA A 97 0.61 -5.87 13.88
CA ALA A 97 1.69 -5.26 14.66
C ALA A 97 1.40 -3.78 14.91
N THR A 98 1.36 -3.39 16.19
CA THR A 98 1.34 -1.99 16.61
C THR A 98 2.75 -1.57 16.95
N ARG A 99 3.26 -0.57 16.22
CA ARG A 99 4.56 0.05 16.40
C ARG A 99 4.37 1.47 16.94
N GLN A 100 5.44 2.13 17.37
CA GLN A 100 5.34 3.49 17.90
C GLN A 100 4.79 4.49 16.87
N GLY A 101 5.16 4.35 15.59
CA GLY A 101 4.78 5.26 14.51
C GLY A 101 3.71 4.74 13.56
N PHE A 102 3.33 3.46 13.63
CA PHE A 102 2.40 2.88 12.69
C PHE A 102 1.77 1.57 13.18
N VAL A 103 0.73 1.15 12.48
CA VAL A 103 0.14 -0.18 12.62
C VAL A 103 0.22 -0.88 11.28
N SER A 104 0.48 -2.17 11.27
CA SER A 104 0.55 -2.98 10.05
C SER A 104 -0.13 -4.33 10.23
N SER A 105 -0.59 -4.88 9.12
CA SER A 105 -1.01 -6.28 9.00
C SER A 105 -0.09 -6.98 8.01
N TYR A 106 0.50 -8.09 8.44
CA TYR A 106 1.45 -8.84 7.64
C TYR A 106 0.77 -10.03 6.95
N ASP A 107 1.05 -10.23 5.66
CA ASP A 107 0.59 -11.40 4.92
C ASP A 107 1.67 -12.49 4.90
N ARG A 108 1.41 -13.57 5.63
CA ARG A 108 2.31 -14.74 5.74
C ARG A 108 2.53 -15.44 4.40
N ARG A 109 1.62 -15.31 3.45
CA ARG A 109 1.71 -15.95 2.13
C ARG A 109 2.70 -15.23 1.24
N THR A 110 2.59 -13.91 1.16
CA THR A 110 3.45 -13.08 0.29
C THR A 110 4.73 -12.62 0.98
N LYS A 111 4.80 -12.72 2.33
CA LYS A 111 5.88 -12.17 3.17
C LYS A 111 6.04 -10.67 3.03
N ASN A 112 4.95 -9.98 2.74
CA ASN A 112 4.85 -8.53 2.65
C ASN A 112 3.83 -8.02 3.68
N PRO A 113 3.87 -6.75 4.10
CA PRO A 113 2.72 -6.17 4.77
C PRO A 113 1.53 -6.14 3.80
N HIS A 114 0.37 -6.60 4.25
CA HIS A 114 -0.87 -6.46 3.49
C HIS A 114 -1.29 -4.98 3.42
N TRP A 115 -1.11 -4.30 4.53
CA TRP A 115 -1.26 -2.85 4.65
C TRP A 115 -0.45 -2.33 5.84
N THR A 116 -0.12 -1.05 5.78
CA THR A 116 0.39 -0.26 6.88
C THR A 116 -0.43 1.01 7.01
N VAL A 117 -0.61 1.52 8.23
CA VAL A 117 -1.28 2.79 8.51
C VAL A 117 -0.39 3.64 9.38
N GLU A 118 -0.12 4.85 8.93
CA GLU A 118 0.63 5.86 9.67
C GLU A 118 -0.14 7.17 9.80
N HIS A 119 0.23 7.96 10.79
CA HIS A 119 -0.33 9.27 11.04
C HIS A 119 0.80 10.28 11.22
N ILE A 120 0.85 11.28 10.37
CA ILE A 120 1.86 12.34 10.40
C ILE A 120 1.21 13.70 10.65
N THR A 121 1.88 14.53 11.44
CA THR A 121 1.47 15.89 11.78
C THR A 121 2.65 16.85 11.63
N PRO A 122 2.44 18.17 11.56
CA PRO A 122 3.53 19.13 11.58
C PRO A 122 4.46 18.93 12.78
N GLU A 123 3.90 18.62 13.95
CA GLU A 123 4.65 18.41 15.20
C GLU A 123 5.53 17.17 15.10
N SER A 124 4.97 16.02 14.68
CA SER A 124 5.74 14.78 14.57
C SER A 124 6.89 14.91 13.59
N LEU A 125 6.69 15.66 12.49
CA LEU A 125 7.72 15.89 11.48
C LEU A 125 8.74 16.98 11.85
N SER A 126 8.45 17.83 12.84
CA SER A 126 9.38 18.87 13.31
C SER A 126 10.52 18.30 14.14
N ILE A 127 10.28 17.21 14.86
CA ILE A 127 11.25 16.56 15.75
C ILE A 127 12.17 15.66 14.91
N SER A 128 13.47 15.76 15.17
CA SER A 128 14.51 14.98 14.47
C SER A 128 15.48 14.40 15.50
N ALA A 129 14.99 13.45 16.29
CA ALA A 129 15.78 12.74 17.31
C ALA A 129 16.38 11.43 16.79
N GLY A 130 15.79 10.85 15.73
CA GLY A 130 16.27 9.63 15.08
C GLY A 130 17.31 9.90 14.00
N ASP A 131 18.36 9.08 14.01
CA ASP A 131 19.41 9.07 12.99
C ASP A 131 19.29 7.77 12.16
N ARG A 132 18.91 7.92 10.89
CA ARG A 132 18.78 6.79 9.95
C ARG A 132 20.06 5.95 9.81
N LYS A 133 21.24 6.55 10.00
CA LYS A 133 22.52 5.83 9.89
C LYS A 133 22.71 4.78 10.98
N LYS A 134 22.00 4.92 12.10
CA LYS A 134 22.02 3.98 13.22
C LYS A 134 21.04 2.83 13.02
N SER A 135 20.02 3.02 12.17
CA SER A 135 18.99 2.01 11.91
C SER A 135 19.49 0.94 10.93
N GLN A 136 19.15 -0.31 11.21
CA GLN A 136 19.51 -1.47 10.40
C GLN A 136 18.27 -2.29 10.05
N PHE A 137 18.26 -2.88 8.86
CA PHE A 137 17.20 -3.82 8.49
C PHE A 137 17.28 -5.07 9.36
N VAL A 138 16.15 -5.47 9.92
CA VAL A 138 16.03 -6.58 10.87
C VAL A 138 14.87 -7.48 10.47
N GLU A 139 15.07 -8.79 10.59
CA GLU A 139 13.97 -9.76 10.48
C GLU A 139 13.04 -9.58 11.68
N ASP A 140 11.72 -9.59 11.46
CA ASP A 140 10.75 -9.38 12.51
C ASP A 140 10.53 -10.69 13.29
N ASP A 141 11.06 -10.76 14.51
CA ASP A 141 10.99 -11.94 15.37
C ASP A 141 9.61 -12.19 15.98
N ALA A 142 8.72 -11.19 15.96
CA ALA A 142 7.32 -11.37 16.32
C ALA A 142 6.56 -12.26 15.33
N ILE A 143 7.08 -12.44 14.11
CA ILE A 143 6.52 -13.34 13.10
C ILE A 143 7.22 -14.71 13.21
N PRO A 144 6.47 -15.83 13.25
CA PRO A 144 7.09 -17.15 13.27
C PRO A 144 8.07 -17.36 12.12
N GLU A 145 9.23 -17.95 12.37
CA GLU A 145 10.36 -18.00 11.44
C GLU A 145 10.01 -18.49 10.02
N LYS A 146 9.17 -19.53 9.92
CA LYS A 146 8.72 -20.08 8.64
C LYS A 146 7.90 -19.11 7.77
N PHE A 147 7.42 -18.01 8.36
CA PHE A 147 6.62 -16.99 7.67
C PHE A 147 7.35 -15.68 7.50
N ARG A 148 8.60 -15.54 7.98
CA ARG A 148 9.37 -14.29 7.84
C ARG A 148 9.89 -14.11 6.43
N GLY A 149 9.90 -12.85 5.97
CA GLY A 149 10.86 -12.40 4.98
C GLY A 149 12.24 -12.33 5.64
N LYS A 150 13.28 -12.80 4.96
CA LYS A 150 14.63 -12.86 5.50
C LYS A 150 15.55 -11.89 4.77
N LEU A 151 16.58 -11.38 5.45
CA LEU A 151 17.59 -10.51 4.82
C LEU A 151 18.23 -11.16 3.60
N LYS A 152 18.47 -12.47 3.65
CA LYS A 152 19.03 -13.26 2.54
C LYS A 152 18.13 -13.29 1.31
N ASP A 153 16.80 -13.14 1.46
CA ASP A 153 15.88 -13.17 0.33
C ASP A 153 16.07 -11.95 -0.58
N TYR A 154 16.46 -10.82 -0.01
CA TYR A 154 16.75 -9.59 -0.74
C TYR A 154 18.18 -9.51 -1.28
N PHE A 155 19.08 -10.35 -0.76
CA PHE A 155 20.49 -10.28 -1.17
C PHE A 155 20.64 -10.66 -2.63
N ARG A 156 21.16 -9.74 -3.45
CA ARG A 156 21.32 -9.89 -4.91
C ARG A 156 20.04 -10.26 -5.66
N SER A 157 18.88 -9.91 -5.11
CA SER A 157 17.58 -10.15 -5.75
C SER A 157 17.29 -9.20 -6.92
N GLY A 158 18.00 -8.08 -7.04
CA GLY A 158 17.68 -7.02 -8.00
C GLY A 158 16.66 -6.01 -7.45
N PHE A 159 16.10 -6.24 -6.28
CA PHE A 159 15.13 -5.35 -5.64
C PHE A 159 15.68 -4.71 -4.37
N ASP A 160 15.23 -3.49 -4.10
CA ASP A 160 15.45 -2.82 -2.83
C ASP A 160 14.47 -3.34 -1.76
N ARG A 161 14.87 -3.21 -0.49
CA ARG A 161 13.97 -3.30 0.66
C ARG A 161 13.21 -1.99 0.77
N GLY A 162 12.05 -1.93 0.10
CA GLY A 162 11.25 -0.72 0.03
C GLY A 162 10.33 -0.58 1.23
N HIS A 163 10.46 0.53 1.95
CA HIS A 163 9.61 0.86 3.10
C HIS A 163 8.17 1.09 2.68
N GLN A 164 7.22 0.58 3.47
CA GLN A 164 5.82 0.97 3.34
C GLN A 164 5.53 2.20 4.21
N VAL A 165 5.96 2.20 5.46
CA VAL A 165 6.05 3.40 6.30
C VAL A 165 7.48 3.92 6.27
N PRO A 166 7.72 5.13 5.75
CA PRO A 166 9.07 5.68 5.60
C PRO A 166 9.75 5.98 6.94
N ALA A 167 11.05 5.72 7.05
CA ALA A 167 11.83 6.09 8.22
C ALA A 167 11.79 7.60 8.52
N ALA A 168 11.63 8.43 7.47
CA ALA A 168 11.55 9.89 7.61
C ALA A 168 10.29 10.36 8.34
N ASP A 169 9.25 9.54 8.40
CA ASP A 169 7.97 9.87 9.03
C ASP A 169 7.98 9.51 10.53
N CYS A 170 8.94 8.68 10.95
CA CYS A 170 9.17 8.26 12.33
C CYS A 170 10.45 8.82 12.97
N LYS A 171 11.03 9.89 12.41
CA LYS A 171 12.31 10.48 12.88
C LYS A 171 12.23 11.19 14.23
N TRP A 172 11.05 11.33 14.80
CA TRP A 172 10.83 11.94 16.11
C TRP A 172 11.37 11.09 17.29
N SER A 173 11.67 9.82 17.06
CA SER A 173 12.30 8.90 18.00
C SER A 173 13.21 7.93 17.27
N GLN A 174 14.37 7.59 17.84
CA GLN A 174 15.25 6.56 17.28
C GLN A 174 14.53 5.19 17.28
N ALA A 175 13.88 4.84 18.35
CA ALA A 175 13.14 3.57 18.45
C ALA A 175 12.00 3.50 17.42
N ALA A 176 11.21 4.56 17.24
CA ALA A 176 10.16 4.60 16.22
C ALA A 176 10.75 4.48 14.80
N MET A 177 11.90 5.11 14.55
CA MET A 177 12.61 4.98 13.27
C MET A 177 13.11 3.55 13.06
N ASP A 178 13.73 2.92 14.06
CA ASP A 178 14.27 1.56 13.99
C ASP A 178 13.17 0.54 13.69
N GLU A 179 11.98 0.72 14.27
CA GLU A 179 10.81 -0.12 14.00
C GLU A 179 10.38 -0.10 12.53
N THR A 180 10.65 1.00 11.79
CA THR A 180 10.37 1.04 10.35
C THR A 180 11.27 0.12 9.54
N PHE A 181 12.41 -0.35 10.08
CA PHE A 181 13.38 -1.20 9.40
C PHE A 181 13.11 -2.71 9.58
N TYR A 182 12.08 -3.10 10.30
CA TYR A 182 11.64 -4.50 10.27
C TYR A 182 11.25 -4.94 8.86
N LEU A 183 11.65 -6.15 8.46
CA LEU A 183 11.29 -6.69 7.14
C LEU A 183 9.78 -6.88 6.97
N SER A 184 9.00 -6.89 8.05
CA SER A 184 7.54 -6.86 8.01
C SER A 184 6.95 -5.53 7.53
N ASN A 185 7.76 -4.46 7.45
CA ASN A 185 7.42 -3.17 6.84
C ASN A 185 8.00 -3.02 5.41
N MET A 186 8.61 -4.07 4.87
CA MET A 186 9.31 -4.02 3.58
C MET A 186 8.58 -4.80 2.51
N CYS A 187 8.65 -4.26 1.29
CA CYS A 187 8.33 -5.00 0.06
C CYS A 187 9.51 -4.92 -0.92
N PRO A 188 9.69 -5.94 -1.78
CA PRO A 188 10.62 -5.82 -2.90
C PRO A 188 10.15 -4.72 -3.85
N GLN A 189 10.96 -3.67 -4.00
CA GLN A 189 10.70 -2.54 -4.88
C GLN A 189 11.81 -2.38 -5.90
N VAL A 190 11.47 -1.99 -7.13
CA VAL A 190 12.45 -1.57 -8.13
C VAL A 190 13.23 -0.38 -7.56
N GLY A 191 14.56 -0.46 -7.54
CA GLY A 191 15.41 0.52 -6.88
C GLY A 191 15.47 1.84 -7.63
N GLU A 192 16.18 1.85 -8.76
CA GLU A 192 16.35 3.04 -9.61
C GLU A 192 15.06 3.38 -10.35
N GLY A 193 14.69 4.64 -10.32
CA GLY A 193 13.49 5.17 -10.96
C GLY A 193 12.19 4.92 -10.20
N PHE A 194 12.21 4.11 -9.11
CA PHE A 194 11.03 3.91 -8.26
C PHE A 194 11.35 4.14 -6.78
N ASN A 195 11.83 3.15 -6.02
CA ASN A 195 12.05 3.28 -4.57
C ASN A 195 12.97 4.44 -4.19
N ARG A 196 14.06 4.62 -4.95
CA ARG A 196 15.05 5.68 -4.71
C ARG A 196 14.68 7.03 -5.33
N ASP A 197 13.63 7.06 -6.15
CA ASP A 197 13.24 8.23 -6.95
C ASP A 197 11.75 8.53 -6.79
N TYR A 198 10.89 8.11 -7.71
CA TYR A 198 9.49 8.51 -7.77
C TYR A 198 8.72 8.23 -6.48
N TRP A 199 8.89 7.03 -5.89
CA TRP A 199 8.24 6.65 -4.63
C TRP A 199 8.70 7.54 -3.47
N ALA A 200 10.00 7.79 -3.35
CA ALA A 200 10.52 8.69 -2.32
C ALA A 200 10.06 10.15 -2.50
N HIS A 201 9.84 10.61 -3.73
CA HIS A 201 9.22 11.92 -4.00
C HIS A 201 7.74 11.94 -3.63
N PHE A 202 7.04 10.84 -3.83
CA PHE A 202 5.64 10.69 -3.41
C PHE A 202 5.52 10.68 -1.88
N GLU A 203 6.43 10.02 -1.17
CA GLU A 203 6.51 10.10 0.30
C GLU A 203 6.78 11.54 0.78
N ASP A 204 7.66 12.28 0.10
CA ASP A 204 7.90 13.70 0.39
C ASP A 204 6.65 14.55 0.12
N PHE A 205 5.87 14.23 -0.92
CA PHE A 205 4.57 14.87 -1.16
C PHE A 205 3.62 14.66 0.03
N CYS A 206 3.51 13.43 0.56
CA CYS A 206 2.68 13.14 1.72
C CYS A 206 3.09 13.99 2.93
N ARG A 207 4.39 14.09 3.23
CA ARG A 207 4.89 14.95 4.30
C ARG A 207 4.58 16.43 4.07
N ARG A 208 4.66 16.90 2.83
CA ARG A 208 4.35 18.31 2.49
C ARG A 208 2.88 18.68 2.70
N LEU A 209 1.97 17.70 2.66
CA LEU A 209 0.56 17.95 2.97
C LEU A 209 0.37 18.50 4.39
N THR A 210 1.25 18.15 5.34
CA THR A 210 1.17 18.67 6.72
C THR A 210 1.39 20.18 6.82
N LYS A 211 1.86 20.85 5.76
CA LYS A 211 1.92 22.31 5.71
C LYS A 211 0.55 22.96 5.57
N GLN A 212 -0.41 22.24 5.02
CA GLN A 212 -1.79 22.71 4.77
C GLN A 212 -2.80 22.02 5.71
N TYR A 213 -2.53 20.78 6.07
CA TYR A 213 -3.41 19.94 6.87
C TYR A 213 -2.74 19.58 8.19
N PRO A 214 -3.34 19.88 9.35
CA PRO A 214 -2.73 19.57 10.65
C PRO A 214 -2.63 18.08 10.96
N SER A 215 -3.32 17.24 10.19
CA SER A 215 -3.37 15.80 10.38
C SER A 215 -3.46 15.10 9.03
N VAL A 216 -2.54 14.16 8.76
CA VAL A 216 -2.51 13.34 7.54
C VAL A 216 -2.35 11.88 7.92
N ARG A 217 -3.34 11.05 7.58
CA ARG A 217 -3.27 9.59 7.72
C ARG A 217 -3.03 8.97 6.37
N ILE A 218 -2.16 7.96 6.32
CA ILE A 218 -1.76 7.31 5.08
C ILE A 218 -1.87 5.81 5.27
N VAL A 219 -2.59 5.16 4.36
CA VAL A 219 -2.60 3.70 4.26
C VAL A 219 -1.77 3.31 3.04
N THR A 220 -0.78 2.47 3.24
CA THR A 220 0.13 2.02 2.18
C THR A 220 0.13 0.50 2.10
N GLY A 221 0.18 -0.04 0.91
CA GLY A 221 0.33 -1.49 0.73
C GLY A 221 0.64 -1.91 -0.70
N PRO A 222 1.00 -3.19 -0.87
CA PRO A 222 1.25 -3.81 -2.16
C PRO A 222 -0.04 -4.22 -2.85
N LEU A 223 0.01 -4.31 -4.17
CA LEU A 223 -1.02 -4.90 -5.02
C LEU A 223 -0.42 -5.90 -6.00
N TYR A 224 -1.20 -6.92 -6.33
CA TYR A 224 -0.88 -7.95 -7.31
C TYR A 224 -1.96 -7.91 -8.40
N LEU A 225 -1.85 -6.92 -9.32
CA LEU A 225 -2.89 -6.66 -10.28
C LEU A 225 -2.87 -7.68 -11.43
N PRO A 226 -4.05 -8.13 -11.89
CA PRO A 226 -4.14 -9.02 -13.03
C PRO A 226 -3.77 -8.27 -14.33
N LYS A 227 -3.14 -8.99 -15.24
CA LYS A 227 -2.83 -8.55 -16.59
C LYS A 227 -3.38 -9.54 -17.59
N ARG A 228 -3.98 -9.03 -18.68
CA ARG A 228 -4.47 -9.86 -19.76
C ARG A 228 -3.28 -10.38 -20.59
N ASP A 229 -3.21 -11.67 -20.78
CA ASP A 229 -2.16 -12.29 -21.58
C ASP A 229 -2.58 -12.22 -23.07
N PRO A 230 -1.78 -11.62 -23.96
CA PRO A 230 -2.12 -11.52 -25.37
C PRO A 230 -2.13 -12.87 -26.10
N ALA A 231 -1.49 -13.89 -25.55
CA ALA A 231 -1.39 -15.20 -26.19
C ALA A 231 -2.72 -15.99 -26.13
N ASP A 232 -3.45 -15.91 -25.01
CA ASP A 232 -4.69 -16.66 -24.79
C ASP A 232 -5.88 -15.79 -24.38
N ASN A 233 -5.66 -14.47 -24.29
CA ASN A 233 -6.67 -13.47 -23.96
C ASN A 233 -7.29 -13.61 -22.55
N LYS A 234 -6.64 -14.38 -21.66
CA LYS A 234 -7.07 -14.59 -20.28
C LYS A 234 -6.40 -13.62 -19.32
N TRP A 235 -7.00 -13.46 -18.16
CA TRP A 235 -6.46 -12.63 -17.10
C TRP A 235 -5.64 -13.45 -16.13
N TYR A 236 -4.42 -13.02 -15.85
CA TYR A 236 -3.49 -13.67 -14.92
C TYR A 236 -2.92 -12.68 -13.92
N VAL A 237 -2.77 -13.12 -12.68
CA VAL A 237 -1.89 -12.47 -11.72
C VAL A 237 -0.56 -13.20 -11.78
N LYS A 238 0.45 -12.53 -12.35
CA LYS A 238 1.82 -13.03 -12.41
C LYS A 238 2.73 -12.09 -11.65
N TYR A 239 3.48 -12.62 -10.70
CA TYR A 239 4.47 -11.87 -9.92
C TYR A 239 5.71 -12.72 -9.70
N GLU A 240 6.84 -12.06 -9.57
CA GLU A 240 8.12 -12.67 -9.27
C GLU A 240 8.21 -13.04 -7.78
N MET A 241 9.02 -14.04 -7.46
CA MET A 241 9.35 -14.40 -6.09
C MET A 241 10.86 -14.28 -5.91
N ILE A 242 11.30 -13.60 -4.85
CA ILE A 242 12.70 -13.51 -4.46
C ILE A 242 13.04 -14.46 -3.30
N GLY A 243 14.34 -14.73 -3.13
CA GLY A 243 14.87 -15.68 -2.13
C GLY A 243 15.20 -17.05 -2.72
N GLN A 244 16.02 -17.81 -1.99
CA GLN A 244 16.34 -19.21 -2.33
C GLN A 244 16.24 -20.09 -1.07
N PRO A 245 15.23 -21.03 -1.05
CA PRO A 245 14.14 -21.16 -2.03
C PRO A 245 13.27 -19.91 -2.14
N PRO A 246 12.44 -19.75 -3.20
CA PRO A 246 11.55 -18.59 -3.35
C PRO A 246 10.69 -18.37 -2.11
N ASN A 247 10.71 -17.16 -1.54
CA ASN A 247 10.10 -16.87 -0.25
C ASN A 247 9.24 -15.61 -0.26
N VAL A 248 9.70 -14.49 -0.81
CA VAL A 248 9.03 -13.19 -0.77
C VAL A 248 8.46 -12.84 -2.15
N ALA A 249 7.17 -12.52 -2.21
CA ALA A 249 6.52 -12.10 -3.43
C ALA A 249 6.89 -10.65 -3.79
N VAL A 250 7.13 -10.38 -5.08
CA VAL A 250 7.38 -9.05 -5.62
C VAL A 250 6.04 -8.44 -6.05
N PRO A 251 5.56 -7.38 -5.40
CA PRO A 251 4.32 -6.72 -5.79
C PRO A 251 4.39 -6.16 -7.22
N THR A 252 3.29 -6.23 -7.96
CA THR A 252 3.21 -5.61 -9.28
C THR A 252 2.98 -4.09 -9.19
N HIS A 253 2.30 -3.64 -8.13
CA HIS A 253 1.96 -2.24 -7.86
C HIS A 253 1.99 -1.97 -6.36
N PHE A 254 1.97 -0.68 -6.03
CA PHE A 254 1.77 -0.18 -4.67
C PHE A 254 0.67 0.86 -4.65
N TYR A 255 -0.06 0.94 -3.54
CA TYR A 255 -1.04 1.99 -3.33
C TYR A 255 -0.69 2.86 -2.12
N LYS A 256 -1.15 4.11 -2.15
CA LYS A 256 -1.34 4.96 -0.98
C LYS A 256 -2.76 5.53 -1.00
N VAL A 257 -3.46 5.38 0.13
CA VAL A 257 -4.71 6.08 0.41
C VAL A 257 -4.42 7.12 1.47
N ILE A 258 -4.69 8.39 1.14
CA ILE A 258 -4.29 9.56 1.94
C ILE A 258 -5.54 10.26 2.43
N PHE A 259 -5.61 10.51 3.74
CA PHE A 259 -6.65 11.28 4.42
C PHE A 259 -6.00 12.53 5.01
N ALA A 260 -6.20 13.67 4.39
CA ALA A 260 -5.70 14.96 4.86
C ALA A 260 -6.86 15.76 5.50
N GLU A 261 -6.79 15.96 6.80
CA GLU A 261 -7.86 16.51 7.63
C GLU A 261 -7.68 18.01 7.84
N ASP A 262 -8.77 18.77 7.80
CA ASP A 262 -8.78 20.22 8.00
C ASP A 262 -8.63 20.66 9.48
N GLY A 263 -8.49 19.71 10.40
CA GLY A 263 -8.32 19.95 11.84
C GLY A 263 -9.59 20.34 12.57
N LYS A 264 -10.74 20.40 11.91
CA LYS A 264 -12.02 20.72 12.53
C LYS A 264 -12.76 19.44 12.92
N LYS A 265 -13.36 19.42 14.11
CA LYS A 265 -14.20 18.31 14.53
C LYS A 265 -15.39 18.17 13.56
N GLY A 266 -15.52 17.02 12.91
CA GLY A 266 -16.53 16.80 11.88
C GLY A 266 -16.27 17.55 10.57
N GLY A 267 -15.07 18.09 10.37
CA GLY A 267 -14.66 18.83 9.18
C GLY A 267 -14.47 17.95 7.95
N ASN A 268 -14.07 18.57 6.84
CA ASN A 268 -13.80 17.86 5.59
C ASN A 268 -12.47 17.12 5.65
N VAL A 269 -12.39 16.06 4.85
CA VAL A 269 -11.18 15.27 4.65
C VAL A 269 -10.87 15.24 3.17
N ALA A 270 -9.70 15.76 2.79
CA ALA A 270 -9.19 15.63 1.45
C ALA A 270 -8.63 14.20 1.28
N LEU A 271 -9.34 13.40 0.48
CA LEU A 271 -9.09 11.98 0.26
C LEU A 271 -8.50 11.78 -1.13
N GLY A 272 -7.35 11.11 -1.19
CA GLY A 272 -6.71 10.70 -2.45
C GLY A 272 -6.30 9.23 -2.39
N ALA A 273 -6.52 8.51 -3.48
CA ALA A 273 -6.06 7.13 -3.64
C ALA A 273 -5.18 7.05 -4.90
N PHE A 274 -4.01 6.46 -4.76
CA PHE A 274 -3.01 6.39 -5.83
C PHE A 274 -2.52 4.97 -5.99
N VAL A 275 -2.33 4.53 -7.24
CA VAL A 275 -1.76 3.22 -7.58
C VAL A 275 -0.60 3.42 -8.53
N LEU A 276 0.59 3.02 -8.12
CA LEU A 276 1.82 3.14 -8.89
C LEU A 276 2.36 1.75 -9.26
N PRO A 277 2.83 1.54 -10.50
CA PRO A 277 3.48 0.28 -10.87
C PRO A 277 4.83 0.14 -10.15
N ASN A 278 5.18 -1.08 -9.75
CA ASN A 278 6.51 -1.41 -9.24
C ASN A 278 7.51 -1.49 -10.40
N ALA A 279 7.76 -0.37 -11.01
CA ALA A 279 8.62 -0.21 -12.18
C ALA A 279 9.24 1.19 -12.18
N ARG A 280 10.25 1.39 -13.03
CA ARG A 280 10.81 2.73 -13.25
C ARG A 280 9.72 3.67 -13.76
N ILE A 281 9.55 4.81 -13.08
CA ILE A 281 8.64 5.89 -13.44
C ILE A 281 9.50 7.15 -13.71
N PRO A 282 9.35 7.80 -14.88
CA PRO A 282 10.00 9.07 -15.13
C PRO A 282 9.55 10.15 -14.13
N ASN A 283 10.47 10.97 -13.65
CA ASN A 283 10.18 11.99 -12.63
C ASN A 283 9.31 13.15 -13.16
N ASP A 284 9.18 13.30 -14.46
CA ASP A 284 8.28 14.26 -15.13
C ASP A 284 6.83 13.76 -15.24
N LYS A 285 6.58 12.50 -14.91
CA LYS A 285 5.22 11.92 -14.90
C LYS A 285 4.39 12.56 -13.80
N PRO A 286 3.24 13.20 -14.11
CA PRO A 286 2.40 13.82 -13.09
C PRO A 286 1.88 12.80 -12.07
N LEU A 287 1.90 13.14 -10.77
CA LEU A 287 1.35 12.28 -9.73
C LEU A 287 -0.16 12.02 -9.90
N GLN A 288 -0.88 13.00 -10.44
CA GLN A 288 -2.31 12.89 -10.73
C GLN A 288 -2.66 11.77 -11.72
N ASP A 289 -1.72 11.36 -12.58
CA ASP A 289 -1.94 10.24 -13.52
C ASP A 289 -2.06 8.89 -12.83
N PHE A 290 -1.65 8.81 -11.57
CA PHE A 290 -1.76 7.63 -10.71
C PHE A 290 -2.93 7.69 -9.73
N GLU A 291 -3.68 8.82 -9.71
CA GLU A 291 -4.87 8.92 -8.88
C GLU A 291 -5.99 8.06 -9.47
N VAL A 292 -6.60 7.26 -8.60
CA VAL A 292 -7.68 6.33 -8.96
C VAL A 292 -8.87 6.52 -8.01
N PRO A 293 -10.09 6.11 -8.38
CA PRO A 293 -11.20 6.02 -7.44
C PRO A 293 -10.84 5.11 -6.25
N LEU A 294 -11.28 5.48 -5.04
CA LEU A 294 -11.01 4.69 -3.83
C LEU A 294 -11.47 3.24 -3.99
N GLU A 295 -12.65 3.03 -4.57
CA GLU A 295 -13.26 1.72 -4.80
C GLU A 295 -12.39 0.83 -5.70
N ALA A 296 -11.54 1.42 -6.51
CA ALA A 296 -10.59 0.66 -7.33
C ALA A 296 -9.48 0.03 -6.47
N VAL A 297 -8.97 0.79 -5.48
CA VAL A 297 -7.99 0.27 -4.53
C VAL A 297 -8.65 -0.76 -3.62
N GLU A 298 -9.87 -0.50 -3.14
CA GLU A 298 -10.64 -1.43 -2.29
C GLU A 298 -10.84 -2.78 -2.98
N ARG A 299 -11.30 -2.78 -4.24
CA ARG A 299 -11.45 -4.02 -5.02
C ARG A 299 -10.14 -4.75 -5.26
N ALA A 300 -9.06 -4.02 -5.51
CA ALA A 300 -7.77 -4.61 -5.81
C ALA A 300 -7.07 -5.17 -4.57
N SER A 301 -7.25 -4.54 -3.41
CA SER A 301 -6.64 -4.94 -2.14
C SER A 301 -7.51 -5.88 -1.31
N GLY A 302 -8.84 -5.90 -1.51
CA GLY A 302 -9.78 -6.60 -0.65
C GLY A 302 -10.00 -5.91 0.71
N LEU A 303 -9.71 -4.60 0.79
CA LEU A 303 -9.78 -3.78 2.01
C LEU A 303 -10.86 -2.70 1.88
N GLU A 304 -11.34 -2.20 3.00
CA GLU A 304 -12.24 -1.05 3.09
C GLU A 304 -11.52 0.08 3.85
N PHE A 305 -11.42 1.27 3.26
CA PHE A 305 -10.60 2.34 3.83
C PHE A 305 -11.40 3.45 4.52
N ALA A 306 -12.56 3.80 3.99
CA ALA A 306 -13.27 5.00 4.41
C ALA A 306 -14.72 4.74 4.88
N ASN A 307 -15.03 3.52 5.35
CA ASN A 307 -16.39 3.10 5.72
C ASN A 307 -16.98 3.93 6.88
N LYS A 308 -16.14 4.54 7.73
CA LYS A 308 -16.57 5.44 8.82
C LYS A 308 -16.51 6.92 8.46
N LEU A 309 -16.03 7.30 7.27
CA LEU A 309 -16.01 8.68 6.82
C LEU A 309 -17.23 8.96 5.94
N PRO A 310 -18.18 9.83 6.35
CA PRO A 310 -19.34 10.17 5.54
C PRO A 310 -18.94 10.76 4.18
N VAL A 311 -19.65 10.37 3.12
CA VAL A 311 -19.33 10.78 1.74
C VAL A 311 -19.34 12.30 1.59
N GLN A 312 -20.23 12.99 2.29
CA GLN A 312 -20.37 14.46 2.25
C GLN A 312 -19.11 15.19 2.77
N ARG A 313 -18.34 14.54 3.63
CA ARG A 313 -17.08 15.08 4.17
C ARG A 313 -15.87 14.78 3.28
N ARG A 314 -16.01 13.89 2.30
CA ARG A 314 -14.92 13.52 1.40
C ARG A 314 -14.74 14.57 0.32
N LYS A 315 -13.55 15.13 0.22
CA LYS A 315 -13.13 16.02 -0.88
C LYS A 315 -12.03 15.31 -1.66
N ARG A 316 -11.99 15.47 -2.97
CA ARG A 316 -10.91 14.90 -3.77
C ARG A 316 -9.59 15.61 -3.46
N LEU A 317 -8.55 14.89 -3.03
CA LEU A 317 -7.27 15.48 -2.60
C LEU A 317 -6.66 16.39 -3.68
N CYS A 318 -6.60 15.93 -4.93
CA CYS A 318 -6.00 16.70 -6.01
C CYS A 318 -6.89 17.83 -6.56
N ALA A 319 -8.12 18.01 -6.02
CA ALA A 319 -8.91 19.21 -6.22
C ALA A 319 -8.64 20.27 -5.13
N GLU A 320 -8.27 19.83 -3.92
CA GLU A 320 -8.03 20.71 -2.77
C GLU A 320 -6.55 21.15 -2.70
N THR A 321 -5.61 20.40 -3.30
CA THR A 321 -4.19 20.72 -3.29
C THR A 321 -3.52 20.31 -4.60
N ASN A 322 -2.37 20.95 -4.90
CA ASN A 322 -1.58 20.60 -6.06
C ASN A 322 -0.87 19.24 -5.84
N CYS A 323 -1.37 18.19 -6.48
CA CYS A 323 -0.79 16.86 -6.45
C CYS A 323 0.44 16.79 -7.38
N SER A 324 1.52 17.43 -6.98
CA SER A 324 2.80 17.41 -7.71
C SER A 324 3.94 16.93 -6.82
N ILE A 325 4.81 16.09 -7.38
CA ILE A 325 6.08 15.72 -6.73
C ILE A 325 7.09 16.84 -6.91
N ILE A 326 8.00 16.97 -5.93
CA ILE A 326 9.18 17.82 -6.06
C ILE A 326 10.38 16.89 -6.26
N VAL A 327 10.96 16.93 -7.45
CA VAL A 327 12.11 16.11 -7.79
C VAL A 327 13.34 16.64 -7.06
N LYS A 328 13.95 15.77 -6.25
CA LYS A 328 15.25 16.02 -5.62
C LYS A 328 16.17 14.87 -5.98
N GLU A 329 17.35 15.19 -6.48
CA GLU A 329 18.35 14.17 -6.75
C GLU A 329 18.64 13.32 -5.51
N TYR A 330 18.83 12.01 -5.69
CA TYR A 330 19.08 11.09 -4.59
C TYR A 330 20.26 11.53 -3.70
N ALA A 331 21.33 12.03 -4.32
CA ALA A 331 22.49 12.55 -3.60
C ALA A 331 22.18 13.79 -2.73
N GLU A 332 21.25 14.65 -3.16
CA GLU A 332 20.80 15.81 -2.38
C GLU A 332 19.94 15.40 -1.19
N ARG A 333 19.08 14.37 -1.38
CA ARG A 333 18.29 13.79 -0.29
C ARG A 333 19.19 13.21 0.79
N GLN A 334 20.24 12.48 0.43
CA GLN A 334 21.22 11.94 1.38
C GLN A 334 21.94 13.04 2.17
N LYS A 335 22.30 14.16 1.51
CA LYS A 335 22.92 15.31 2.18
C LYS A 335 21.97 16.01 3.17
N SER A 336 20.67 16.03 2.90
CA SER A 336 19.69 16.66 3.79
C SER A 336 19.50 15.90 5.12
N PHE A 337 19.77 14.60 5.13
CA PHE A 337 19.81 13.77 6.35
C PHE A 337 21.09 13.97 7.18
N GLY A 338 22.20 14.51 6.57
CA GLY A 338 23.47 14.72 7.24
C GLY A 338 23.76 16.16 7.70
N LYS A 339 22.92 17.15 7.37
CA LYS A 339 23.18 18.58 7.62
C LYS A 339 22.49 19.17 8.85
N LYS A 340 21.83 18.37 9.68
CA LYS A 340 21.24 18.82 10.95
C LYS A 340 21.94 18.10 12.12
N GLN A 341 23.20 18.40 12.28
CA GLN A 341 23.95 18.29 13.54
C GLN A 341 24.50 19.64 13.88
#